data_0734337200daeb4f022af0c39e47ebe5
#
_entry.id   0734337200daeb4f022af0c39e47ebe5
#
_cell.length_a   1.000
_cell.length_b   1.000
_cell.length_c   1.000
_cell.angle_alpha   90.00
_cell.angle_beta   90.00
_cell.angle_gamma   90.00
#
_symmetry.space_group_name_H-M   'P 1'
#
loop_
_entity.id
_entity.type
_entity.pdbx_description
1 polymer ?
#
loop_
_entity_poly.entity_id
_entity_poly.type
_entity_poly.pdbx_seq_one_letter_code
_entity_poly.pdbx_strand_id
1 'polypeptide(L)'
;MIIVFDLDDTLYDEKTFFHSGMNAIVDYLSNEYGIPKKNLLRFLKKRIKQKRIQIIDDLLKNFNIYSKTKVKKCLSIYRKHSPKIQLSNDAKSCLKNLKKFSCYIVTDGNKIVQLNKIRALKLEKLMKKCFLTSNYGLKNAKPSPYCFMKICNLENVKPQDIMYVGDNPNKDFVGIKPLGFKTIRVLTGRYKNLKKSKKFESEIAISSLSKLTPQFIRKFQN
;
A
#
# COMPACT_ATOMS: atom_id res chain seq x y z
N MET A 1 20.73 -10.82 -4.71
CA MET A 1 19.30 -10.46 -4.98
C MET A 1 18.80 -9.47 -3.95
N ILE A 2 18.24 -8.39 -4.39
CA ILE A 2 17.55 -7.37 -3.59
C ILE A 2 16.05 -7.59 -3.74
N ILE A 3 15.30 -7.47 -2.66
CA ILE A 3 13.85 -7.64 -2.66
C ILE A 3 13.19 -6.28 -2.44
N VAL A 4 12.32 -5.90 -3.34
CA VAL A 4 11.55 -4.66 -3.24
C VAL A 4 10.08 -5.00 -3.13
N PHE A 5 9.39 -4.46 -2.14
CA PHE A 5 7.97 -4.69 -1.91
C PHE A 5 7.14 -3.44 -2.23
N ASP A 6 5.95 -3.64 -2.78
CA ASP A 6 4.87 -2.70 -2.58
C ASP A 6 4.37 -2.77 -1.13
N LEU A 7 3.56 -1.81 -0.73
CA LEU A 7 3.05 -1.71 0.63
C LEU A 7 1.58 -2.15 0.73
N ASP A 8 0.70 -1.41 0.07
CA ASP A 8 -0.76 -1.56 0.18
C ASP A 8 -1.22 -2.85 -0.50
N ASP A 9 -2.08 -3.62 0.18
CA ASP A 9 -2.56 -4.93 -0.30
C ASP A 9 -1.45 -5.97 -0.62
N THR A 10 -0.18 -5.64 -0.36
CA THR A 10 0.97 -6.53 -0.48
C THR A 10 1.45 -6.99 0.89
N LEU A 11 1.86 -6.09 1.77
CA LEU A 11 2.37 -6.43 3.11
C LEU A 11 1.27 -6.44 4.17
N TYR A 12 0.18 -5.73 3.96
CA TYR A 12 -0.97 -5.66 4.86
C TYR A 12 -2.26 -5.37 4.06
N ASP A 13 -3.43 -5.59 4.64
CA ASP A 13 -4.73 -5.27 4.01
C ASP A 13 -5.01 -3.76 4.12
N GLU A 14 -5.01 -3.06 2.97
CA GLU A 14 -5.27 -1.60 2.86
C GLU A 14 -6.63 -1.19 3.42
N LYS A 15 -7.61 -2.10 3.43
CA LYS A 15 -8.92 -1.84 4.04
C LYS A 15 -8.80 -1.50 5.53
N THR A 16 -7.82 -2.08 6.23
CA THR A 16 -7.62 -1.81 7.66
C THR A 16 -7.19 -0.37 7.92
N PHE A 17 -6.34 0.20 7.04
CA PHE A 17 -6.01 1.62 7.08
C PHE A 17 -7.23 2.50 6.81
N PHE A 18 -8.00 2.17 5.77
CA PHE A 18 -9.22 2.90 5.45
C PHE A 18 -10.19 2.94 6.64
N HIS A 19 -10.48 1.79 7.26
CA HIS A 19 -11.36 1.73 8.43
C HIS A 19 -10.80 2.49 9.64
N SER A 20 -9.50 2.39 9.90
CA SER A 20 -8.83 3.16 10.96
C SER A 20 -9.01 4.66 10.76
N GLY A 21 -8.81 5.16 9.54
CA GLY A 21 -8.97 6.57 9.21
C GLY A 21 -10.42 7.06 9.30
N MET A 22 -11.39 6.22 8.87
CA MET A 22 -12.82 6.56 9.01
C MET A 22 -13.24 6.59 10.48
N ASN A 23 -12.73 5.70 11.32
CA ASN A 23 -12.96 5.75 12.76
C ASN A 23 -12.43 7.04 13.40
N ALA A 24 -11.25 7.51 12.99
CA ALA A 24 -10.71 8.79 13.46
C ALA A 24 -11.60 9.98 13.07
N ILE A 25 -12.20 9.95 11.88
CA ILE A 25 -13.22 10.95 11.47
C ILE A 25 -14.48 10.84 12.34
N VAL A 26 -14.95 9.63 12.60
CA VAL A 26 -16.14 9.40 13.46
C VAL A 26 -15.90 9.95 14.86
N ASP A 27 -14.74 9.69 15.45
CA ASP A 27 -14.37 10.21 16.76
C ASP A 27 -14.36 11.74 16.77
N TYR A 28 -13.78 12.36 15.76
CA TYR A 28 -13.78 13.82 15.60
C TYR A 28 -15.21 14.38 15.48
N LEU A 29 -16.04 13.84 14.58
CA LEU A 29 -17.39 14.34 14.36
C LEU A 29 -18.29 14.14 15.58
N SER A 30 -18.12 13.05 16.29
CA SER A 30 -18.86 12.80 17.53
C SER A 30 -18.51 13.80 18.60
N ASN A 31 -17.23 14.05 18.83
CA ASN A 31 -16.75 14.98 19.85
C ASN A 31 -17.08 16.45 19.53
N GLU A 32 -16.95 16.84 18.26
CA GLU A 32 -17.08 18.23 17.82
C GLU A 32 -18.57 18.65 17.65
N TYR A 33 -19.42 17.73 17.19
CA TYR A 33 -20.82 18.04 16.83
C TYR A 33 -21.85 17.30 17.69
N GLY A 34 -21.44 16.54 18.71
CA GLY A 34 -22.35 15.79 19.57
C GLY A 34 -23.08 14.65 18.87
N ILE A 35 -22.67 14.25 17.64
CA ILE A 35 -23.35 13.22 16.88
C ILE A 35 -23.00 11.84 17.45
N PRO A 36 -24.01 11.00 17.86
CA PRO A 36 -23.72 9.69 18.42
C PRO A 36 -22.87 8.82 17.46
N LYS A 37 -21.75 8.30 17.93
CA LYS A 37 -20.83 7.44 17.14
C LYS A 37 -21.55 6.30 16.44
N LYS A 38 -22.54 5.68 17.13
CA LYS A 38 -23.36 4.60 16.58
C LYS A 38 -24.06 4.99 15.26
N ASN A 39 -24.55 6.23 15.17
CA ASN A 39 -25.24 6.73 13.98
C ASN A 39 -24.26 6.95 12.82
N LEU A 40 -23.10 7.59 13.10
CA LEU A 40 -22.04 7.79 12.12
C LEU A 40 -21.53 6.45 11.57
N LEU A 41 -21.25 5.47 12.44
CA LEU A 41 -20.80 4.14 12.04
C LEU A 41 -21.85 3.37 11.24
N ARG A 42 -23.14 3.47 11.61
CA ARG A 42 -24.24 2.85 10.85
C ARG A 42 -24.30 3.38 9.42
N PHE A 43 -24.24 4.70 9.27
CA PHE A 43 -24.19 5.34 7.95
C PHE A 43 -22.98 4.85 7.13
N LEU A 44 -21.79 4.92 7.71
CA LEU A 44 -20.56 4.48 7.04
C LEU A 44 -20.64 3.02 6.60
N LYS A 45 -21.11 2.12 7.46
CA LYS A 45 -21.27 0.69 7.12
C LYS A 45 -22.18 0.48 5.91
N LYS A 46 -23.31 1.22 5.83
CA LYS A 46 -24.21 1.19 4.67
C LYS A 46 -23.51 1.75 3.42
N ARG A 47 -22.87 2.90 3.55
CA ARG A 47 -22.28 3.63 2.42
C ARG A 47 -21.06 2.93 1.82
N ILE A 48 -20.21 2.31 2.65
CA ILE A 48 -19.00 1.55 2.20
C ILE A 48 -19.39 0.34 1.33
N LYS A 49 -20.54 -0.32 1.64
CA LYS A 49 -21.04 -1.44 0.84
C LYS A 49 -21.46 -1.00 -0.57
N GLN A 50 -21.90 0.23 -0.73
CA GLN A 50 -22.36 0.77 -2.01
C GLN A 50 -21.16 1.29 -2.84
N LYS A 51 -20.43 2.25 -2.30
CA LYS A 51 -19.31 2.91 -3.00
C LYS A 51 -18.43 3.70 -2.02
N ARG A 52 -17.10 3.69 -2.20
CA ARG A 52 -16.17 4.44 -1.34
C ARG A 52 -15.86 5.86 -1.84
N ILE A 53 -16.38 6.24 -3.01
CA ILE A 53 -16.14 7.56 -3.59
C ILE A 53 -17.01 8.59 -2.84
N GLN A 54 -16.43 9.76 -2.53
CA GLN A 54 -17.09 10.89 -1.84
C GLN A 54 -17.71 10.55 -0.47
N ILE A 55 -17.20 9.50 0.20
CA ILE A 55 -17.78 9.01 1.45
C ILE A 55 -17.78 10.05 2.57
N ILE A 56 -16.79 10.95 2.62
CA ILE A 56 -16.71 12.04 3.61
C ILE A 56 -17.77 13.09 3.31
N ASP A 57 -17.94 13.47 2.04
CA ASP A 57 -18.95 14.43 1.62
C ASP A 57 -20.35 13.92 1.95
N ASP A 58 -20.62 12.64 1.61
CA ASP A 58 -21.90 12.00 1.88
C ASP A 58 -22.20 11.88 3.39
N LEU A 59 -21.14 11.58 4.18
CA LEU A 59 -21.26 11.54 5.65
C LEU A 59 -21.66 12.90 6.21
N LEU A 60 -20.96 13.96 5.82
CA LEU A 60 -21.23 15.32 6.30
C LEU A 60 -22.61 15.83 5.84
N LYS A 61 -23.03 15.51 4.61
CA LYS A 61 -24.36 15.87 4.08
C LYS A 61 -25.47 15.16 4.86
N ASN A 62 -25.32 13.85 5.12
CA ASN A 62 -26.32 13.06 5.83
C ASN A 62 -26.61 13.58 7.26
N PHE A 63 -25.65 14.24 7.87
CA PHE A 63 -25.80 14.81 9.22
C PHE A 63 -26.00 16.34 9.20
N ASN A 64 -26.31 16.94 8.06
CA ASN A 64 -26.58 18.37 7.87
C ASN A 64 -25.43 19.30 8.34
N ILE A 65 -24.17 18.82 8.28
CA ILE A 65 -22.99 19.58 8.69
C ILE A 65 -22.00 19.80 7.55
N TYR A 66 -22.45 19.62 6.31
CA TYR A 66 -21.57 19.75 5.14
C TYR A 66 -21.02 21.17 4.95
N SER A 67 -19.71 21.28 4.78
CA SER A 67 -19.03 22.41 4.15
C SER A 67 -17.70 21.97 3.55
N LYS A 68 -17.20 22.69 2.55
CA LYS A 68 -15.87 22.40 1.95
C LYS A 68 -14.74 22.43 2.99
N THR A 69 -14.82 23.32 3.97
CA THR A 69 -13.86 23.43 5.08
C THR A 69 -13.87 22.19 5.96
N LYS A 70 -15.06 21.68 6.29
CA LYS A 70 -15.20 20.44 7.09
C LYS A 70 -14.72 19.21 6.33
N VAL A 71 -14.96 19.13 5.02
CA VAL A 71 -14.38 18.08 4.18
C VAL A 71 -12.85 18.12 4.23
N LYS A 72 -12.23 19.30 4.07
CA LYS A 72 -10.78 19.48 4.19
C LYS A 72 -10.27 19.05 5.57
N LYS A 73 -10.99 19.41 6.65
CA LYS A 73 -10.66 19.01 8.03
C LYS A 73 -10.70 17.49 8.18
N CYS A 74 -11.78 16.82 7.75
CA CYS A 74 -11.90 15.36 7.80
C CYS A 74 -10.81 14.66 6.99
N LEU A 75 -10.49 15.16 5.78
CA LEU A 75 -9.37 14.64 4.98
C LEU A 75 -8.02 14.81 5.67
N SER A 76 -7.80 15.93 6.38
CA SER A 76 -6.60 16.13 7.18
C SER A 76 -6.50 15.12 8.31
N ILE A 77 -7.59 14.90 9.05
CA ILE A 77 -7.68 13.89 10.11
C ILE A 77 -7.40 12.50 9.54
N TYR A 78 -8.06 12.12 8.44
CA TYR A 78 -7.82 10.84 7.75
C TYR A 78 -6.34 10.63 7.40
N ARG A 79 -5.68 11.66 6.87
CA ARG A 79 -4.27 11.56 6.45
C ARG A 79 -3.29 11.52 7.61
N LYS A 80 -3.60 12.19 8.71
CA LYS A 80 -2.69 12.41 9.84
C LYS A 80 -2.93 11.46 11.03
N HIS A 81 -4.04 10.69 11.04
CA HIS A 81 -4.32 9.79 12.16
C HIS A 81 -3.21 8.77 12.38
N SER A 82 -3.09 8.27 13.59
CA SER A 82 -2.23 7.12 13.92
C SER A 82 -2.96 5.83 13.54
N PRO A 83 -2.56 5.14 12.45
CA PRO A 83 -3.35 4.03 11.94
C PRO A 83 -3.21 2.78 12.80
N LYS A 84 -4.34 2.14 13.11
CA LYS A 84 -4.41 0.83 13.77
C LYS A 84 -4.35 -0.27 12.71
N ILE A 85 -3.14 -0.58 12.23
CA ILE A 85 -2.87 -1.56 11.17
C ILE A 85 -1.76 -2.52 11.58
N GLN A 86 -1.74 -3.70 10.97
CA GLN A 86 -0.73 -4.73 11.22
C GLN A 86 -0.31 -5.41 9.93
N LEU A 87 0.93 -5.85 9.87
CA LEU A 87 1.39 -6.76 8.81
C LEU A 87 0.54 -8.04 8.81
N SER A 88 0.24 -8.57 7.64
CA SER A 88 -0.36 -9.91 7.53
C SER A 88 0.57 -10.95 8.14
N ASN A 89 0.04 -12.09 8.58
CA ASN A 89 0.85 -13.17 9.12
C ASN A 89 1.85 -13.69 8.08
N ASP A 90 1.42 -13.77 6.82
CA ASP A 90 2.28 -14.16 5.71
C ASP A 90 3.43 -13.17 5.48
N ALA A 91 3.15 -11.85 5.56
CA ALA A 91 4.17 -10.82 5.46
C ALA A 91 5.17 -10.88 6.62
N LYS A 92 4.69 -11.10 7.86
CA LYS A 92 5.57 -11.27 9.03
C LYS A 92 6.52 -12.45 8.85
N SER A 93 5.98 -13.61 8.43
CA SER A 93 6.78 -14.82 8.18
C SER A 93 7.75 -14.63 7.03
N CYS A 94 7.30 -14.04 5.91
CA CYS A 94 8.13 -13.72 4.76
C CYS A 94 9.31 -12.82 5.16
N LEU A 95 9.06 -11.69 5.80
CA LEU A 95 10.11 -10.75 6.21
C LEU A 95 11.09 -11.37 7.22
N LYS A 96 10.60 -12.24 8.11
CA LYS A 96 11.47 -13.01 9.03
C LYS A 96 12.42 -13.93 8.26
N ASN A 97 11.93 -14.63 7.24
CA ASN A 97 12.71 -15.54 6.42
C ASN A 97 13.71 -14.79 5.50
N LEU A 98 13.40 -13.55 5.15
CA LEU A 98 14.22 -12.73 4.25
C LEU A 98 15.22 -11.81 4.98
N LYS A 99 15.49 -11.99 6.27
CA LYS A 99 16.41 -11.13 7.05
C LYS A 99 17.84 -11.03 6.47
N LYS A 100 18.27 -12.01 5.68
CA LYS A 100 19.60 -12.00 5.02
C LYS A 100 19.61 -11.25 3.69
N PHE A 101 18.45 -10.79 3.22
CA PHE A 101 18.32 -10.04 1.97
C PHE A 101 18.16 -8.54 2.24
N SER A 102 18.71 -7.71 1.39
CA SER A 102 18.41 -6.27 1.40
C SER A 102 16.98 -6.06 0.93
N CYS A 103 16.10 -5.62 1.83
CA CYS A 103 14.70 -5.37 1.55
C CYS A 103 14.41 -3.88 1.45
N TYR A 104 13.59 -3.50 0.47
CA TYR A 104 13.15 -2.13 0.19
C TYR A 104 11.64 -2.05 0.05
N ILE A 105 11.10 -0.84 0.17
CA ILE A 105 9.73 -0.53 -0.21
C ILE A 105 9.74 0.53 -1.32
N VAL A 106 8.89 0.33 -2.34
CA VAL A 106 8.51 1.37 -3.31
C VAL A 106 6.99 1.47 -3.31
N THR A 107 6.47 2.58 -2.81
CA THR A 107 5.03 2.77 -2.62
C THR A 107 4.54 4.10 -3.16
N ASP A 108 3.35 4.09 -3.80
CA ASP A 108 2.65 5.29 -4.26
C ASP A 108 1.68 5.79 -3.20
N GLY A 109 1.39 7.09 -3.25
CA GLY A 109 0.34 7.70 -2.47
C GLY A 109 0.75 9.01 -1.79
N ASN A 110 -0.13 9.53 -0.96
CA ASN A 110 0.15 10.75 -0.22
C ASN A 110 1.30 10.52 0.77
N LYS A 111 2.30 11.41 0.78
CA LYS A 111 3.50 11.30 1.61
C LYS A 111 3.19 11.05 3.09
N ILE A 112 2.30 11.84 3.69
CA ILE A 112 1.95 11.72 5.12
C ILE A 112 1.31 10.37 5.40
N VAL A 113 0.40 9.93 4.53
CA VAL A 113 -0.29 8.64 4.65
C VAL A 113 0.69 7.48 4.62
N GLN A 114 1.57 7.44 3.61
CA GLN A 114 2.52 6.33 3.47
C GLN A 114 3.55 6.30 4.61
N LEU A 115 4.03 7.45 5.07
CA LEU A 115 4.90 7.53 6.24
C LEU A 115 4.21 6.99 7.50
N ASN A 116 2.96 7.38 7.76
CA ASN A 116 2.21 6.89 8.92
C ASN A 116 1.98 5.37 8.86
N LYS A 117 1.70 4.81 7.67
CA LYS A 117 1.59 3.36 7.46
C LYS A 117 2.92 2.65 7.77
N ILE A 118 4.01 3.12 7.20
CA ILE A 118 5.35 2.53 7.38
C ILE A 118 5.73 2.52 8.86
N ARG A 119 5.49 3.61 9.58
CA ARG A 119 5.74 3.73 11.04
C ARG A 119 4.87 2.78 11.85
N ALA A 120 3.56 2.78 11.60
CA ALA A 120 2.62 1.91 12.32
C ALA A 120 2.92 0.42 12.12
N LEU A 121 3.38 0.04 10.93
CA LEU A 121 3.81 -1.33 10.59
C LEU A 121 5.25 -1.63 11.04
N LYS A 122 5.97 -0.66 11.63
CA LYS A 122 7.37 -0.77 12.08
C LYS A 122 8.34 -1.20 10.97
N LEU A 123 8.03 -0.84 9.72
CA LEU A 123 8.81 -1.26 8.55
C LEU A 123 10.15 -0.52 8.42
N GLU A 124 10.31 0.64 9.04
CA GLU A 124 11.59 1.38 9.09
C GLU A 124 12.74 0.54 9.67
N LYS A 125 12.41 -0.41 10.58
CA LYS A 125 13.38 -1.31 11.21
C LYS A 125 13.67 -2.59 10.40
N LEU A 126 12.81 -2.89 9.41
CA LEU A 126 12.87 -4.12 8.63
C LEU A 126 13.36 -3.89 7.20
N MET A 127 13.31 -2.65 6.74
CA MET A 127 13.68 -2.26 5.38
C MET A 127 14.95 -1.42 5.40
N LYS A 128 15.83 -1.65 4.44
CA LYS A 128 17.03 -0.81 4.26
C LYS A 128 16.65 0.62 3.91
N LYS A 129 15.59 0.79 3.09
CA LYS A 129 15.00 2.09 2.78
C LYS A 129 13.57 1.95 2.22
N CYS A 130 12.74 2.97 2.49
CA CYS A 130 11.40 3.08 1.92
C CYS A 130 11.35 4.26 0.95
N PHE A 131 11.04 3.99 -0.31
CA PHE A 131 10.87 4.98 -1.36
C PHE A 131 9.39 5.31 -1.50
N LEU A 132 9.03 6.52 -1.11
CA LEU A 132 7.70 7.09 -1.37
C LEU A 132 7.81 7.83 -2.70
N THR A 133 7.11 7.36 -3.72
CA THR A 133 7.21 7.94 -5.08
C THR A 133 6.80 9.42 -5.11
N SER A 134 5.88 9.82 -4.23
CA SER A 134 5.45 11.22 -4.06
C SER A 134 6.58 12.20 -3.69
N ASN A 135 7.70 11.71 -3.12
CA ASN A 135 8.87 12.55 -2.84
C ASN A 135 9.61 12.99 -4.13
N TYR A 136 9.32 12.35 -5.25
CA TYR A 136 10.00 12.56 -6.53
C TYR A 136 9.09 13.13 -7.62
N GLY A 137 7.87 13.51 -7.26
CA GLY A 137 6.87 14.06 -8.18
C GLY A 137 5.97 12.99 -8.83
N LEU A 138 4.76 13.42 -9.27
CA LEU A 138 3.73 12.53 -9.81
C LEU A 138 4.20 11.69 -11.01
N LYS A 139 5.04 12.26 -11.88
CA LYS A 139 5.60 11.57 -13.05
C LYS A 139 6.47 10.35 -12.68
N ASN A 140 6.96 10.29 -11.45
CA ASN A 140 7.81 9.22 -10.94
C ASN A 140 7.02 8.18 -10.09
N ALA A 141 5.69 8.32 -10.04
CA ALA A 141 4.83 7.26 -9.51
C ALA A 141 4.85 6.02 -10.42
N LYS A 142 4.59 4.83 -9.86
CA LYS A 142 4.45 3.62 -10.65
C LYS A 142 3.36 3.80 -11.73
N PRO A 143 3.59 3.42 -12.97
CA PRO A 143 4.60 2.45 -13.44
C PRO A 143 6.00 3.00 -13.75
N SER A 144 6.33 4.25 -13.41
CA SER A 144 7.68 4.78 -13.65
C SER A 144 8.75 3.92 -12.96
N PRO A 145 9.84 3.55 -13.66
CA PRO A 145 10.94 2.80 -13.07
C PRO A 145 11.85 3.63 -12.16
N TYR A 146 11.59 4.92 -12.01
CA TYR A 146 12.50 5.88 -11.38
C TYR A 146 13.01 5.44 -10.00
N CYS A 147 12.12 5.05 -9.08
CA CYS A 147 12.53 4.62 -7.74
C CYS A 147 13.30 3.30 -7.76
N PHE A 148 13.00 2.42 -8.71
CA PHE A 148 13.69 1.14 -8.88
C PHE A 148 15.11 1.36 -9.41
N MET A 149 15.29 2.25 -10.40
CA MET A 149 16.62 2.64 -10.89
C MET A 149 17.48 3.32 -9.81
N LYS A 150 16.83 4.11 -8.90
CA LYS A 150 17.55 4.63 -7.72
C LYS A 150 18.04 3.53 -6.79
N ILE A 151 17.33 2.42 -6.67
CA ILE A 151 17.78 1.26 -5.88
C ILE A 151 18.97 0.59 -6.60
N CYS A 152 18.89 0.40 -7.92
CA CYS A 152 20.00 -0.12 -8.71
C CYS A 152 21.29 0.69 -8.48
N ASN A 153 21.20 2.01 -8.59
CA ASN A 153 22.33 2.90 -8.39
C ASN A 153 22.85 2.88 -6.94
N LEU A 154 21.95 2.86 -5.94
CA LEU A 154 22.31 2.84 -4.52
C LEU A 154 23.06 1.56 -4.13
N GLU A 155 22.69 0.44 -4.72
CA GLU A 155 23.25 -0.88 -4.43
C GLU A 155 24.33 -1.32 -5.43
N ASN A 156 24.58 -0.50 -6.47
CA ASN A 156 25.49 -0.80 -7.57
C ASN A 156 25.21 -2.18 -8.22
N VAL A 157 23.93 -2.41 -8.57
CA VAL A 157 23.44 -3.67 -9.15
C VAL A 157 22.65 -3.42 -10.43
N LYS A 158 22.49 -4.46 -11.25
CA LYS A 158 21.66 -4.44 -12.45
C LYS A 158 20.18 -4.70 -12.11
N PRO A 159 19.24 -4.31 -12.99
CA PRO A 159 17.82 -4.61 -12.80
C PRO A 159 17.51 -6.09 -12.52
N GLN A 160 18.22 -7.02 -13.17
CA GLN A 160 18.07 -8.47 -13.00
C GLN A 160 18.37 -8.95 -11.56
N ASP A 161 19.14 -8.17 -10.80
CA ASP A 161 19.48 -8.48 -9.41
C ASP A 161 18.41 -8.01 -8.41
N ILE A 162 17.34 -7.41 -8.91
CA ILE A 162 16.23 -6.89 -8.11
C ILE A 162 14.95 -7.64 -8.43
N MET A 163 14.31 -8.13 -7.38
CA MET A 163 13.00 -8.76 -7.43
C MET A 163 11.97 -7.82 -6.82
N TYR A 164 10.94 -7.48 -7.59
CA TYR A 164 9.82 -6.68 -7.11
C TYR A 164 8.58 -7.53 -6.84
N VAL A 165 7.97 -7.32 -5.68
CA VAL A 165 6.77 -8.02 -5.21
C VAL A 165 5.66 -7.01 -5.00
N GLY A 166 4.56 -7.14 -5.74
CA GLY A 166 3.38 -6.26 -5.66
C GLY A 166 2.07 -7.00 -5.93
N ASP A 167 0.93 -6.32 -5.75
CA ASP A 167 -0.41 -6.88 -5.96
C ASP A 167 -1.11 -6.36 -7.22
N ASN A 168 -0.72 -5.15 -7.71
CA ASN A 168 -1.49 -4.39 -8.66
C ASN A 168 -0.93 -4.47 -10.10
N PRO A 169 -1.49 -5.32 -10.98
CA PRO A 169 -0.98 -5.48 -12.33
C PRO A 169 -1.18 -4.25 -13.22
N ASN A 170 -2.00 -3.26 -12.80
CA ASN A 170 -2.17 -2.05 -13.62
C ASN A 170 -0.92 -1.16 -13.64
N LYS A 171 -0.05 -1.26 -12.64
CA LYS A 171 1.08 -0.31 -12.49
C LYS A 171 2.38 -0.93 -11.97
N ASP A 172 2.34 -2.07 -11.29
CA ASP A 172 3.49 -2.59 -10.56
C ASP A 172 4.57 -3.17 -11.47
N PHE A 173 4.19 -3.75 -12.61
CA PHE A 173 5.12 -4.56 -13.41
C PHE A 173 5.43 -3.98 -14.78
N VAL A 174 4.47 -3.30 -15.40
CA VAL A 174 4.53 -2.87 -16.80
C VAL A 174 5.70 -1.93 -17.12
N GLY A 175 6.15 -1.14 -16.16
CA GLY A 175 7.24 -0.17 -16.36
C GLY A 175 8.63 -0.72 -16.02
N ILE A 176 8.75 -1.80 -15.24
CA ILE A 176 10.03 -2.34 -14.78
C ILE A 176 10.38 -3.68 -15.43
N LYS A 177 9.40 -4.50 -15.75
CA LYS A 177 9.62 -5.80 -16.40
C LYS A 177 10.40 -5.71 -17.72
N PRO A 178 10.14 -4.74 -18.63
CA PRO A 178 10.94 -4.58 -19.86
C PRO A 178 12.41 -4.22 -19.61
N LEU A 179 12.74 -3.71 -18.41
CA LEU A 179 14.10 -3.38 -18.02
C LEU A 179 14.86 -4.56 -17.40
N GLY A 180 14.21 -5.73 -17.28
CA GLY A 180 14.82 -6.95 -16.76
C GLY A 180 14.65 -7.16 -15.25
N PHE A 181 13.87 -6.33 -14.55
CA PHE A 181 13.54 -6.60 -13.15
C PHE A 181 12.75 -7.90 -13.03
N LYS A 182 13.10 -8.73 -12.06
CA LYS A 182 12.30 -9.91 -11.71
C LYS A 182 11.00 -9.46 -11.04
N THR A 183 9.87 -10.03 -11.43
CA THR A 183 8.57 -9.55 -10.98
C THR A 183 7.69 -10.67 -10.44
N ILE A 184 7.13 -10.47 -9.25
CA ILE A 184 6.24 -11.41 -8.58
C ILE A 184 4.96 -10.68 -8.19
N ARG A 185 3.82 -11.24 -8.59
CA ARG A 185 2.52 -10.78 -8.14
C ARG A 185 2.02 -11.62 -6.98
N VAL A 186 1.70 -10.98 -5.86
CA VAL A 186 0.94 -11.63 -4.81
C VAL A 186 -0.56 -11.42 -5.05
N LEU A 187 -1.33 -12.53 -5.02
CA LEU A 187 -2.77 -12.51 -5.30
C LEU A 187 -3.58 -12.16 -4.05
N THR A 188 -3.40 -10.93 -3.56
CA THR A 188 -4.05 -10.38 -2.35
C THR A 188 -4.85 -9.13 -2.68
N GLY A 189 -5.54 -8.58 -1.68
CA GLY A 189 -6.25 -7.32 -1.79
C GLY A 189 -7.34 -7.28 -2.85
N ARG A 190 -7.61 -6.08 -3.33
CA ARG A 190 -8.71 -5.83 -4.28
C ARG A 190 -8.42 -6.32 -5.71
N TYR A 191 -7.15 -6.51 -6.05
CA TYR A 191 -6.76 -6.93 -7.40
C TYR A 191 -6.54 -8.44 -7.54
N LYS A 192 -6.73 -9.24 -6.48
CA LYS A 192 -6.43 -10.70 -6.49
C LYS A 192 -7.04 -11.46 -7.67
N ASN A 193 -8.22 -11.09 -8.11
CA ASN A 193 -8.95 -11.76 -9.21
C ASN A 193 -8.83 -11.02 -10.55
N LEU A 194 -8.12 -9.88 -10.60
CA LEU A 194 -7.97 -9.11 -11.82
C LEU A 194 -6.99 -9.82 -12.76
N LYS A 195 -7.44 -10.17 -13.97
CA LYS A 195 -6.58 -10.69 -15.04
C LYS A 195 -6.24 -9.56 -16.00
N LYS A 196 -5.00 -9.49 -16.42
CA LYS A 196 -4.49 -8.54 -17.41
C LYS A 196 -3.74 -9.27 -18.53
N SER A 197 -3.45 -8.56 -19.62
CA SER A 197 -2.58 -9.08 -20.67
C SER A 197 -1.16 -9.31 -20.16
N LYS A 198 -0.40 -10.18 -20.83
CA LYS A 198 0.97 -10.58 -20.47
C LYS A 198 1.92 -9.38 -20.23
N LYS A 199 1.68 -8.26 -20.91
CA LYS A 199 2.43 -7.00 -20.76
C LYS A 199 2.33 -6.42 -19.33
N PHE A 200 1.16 -6.54 -18.72
CA PHE A 200 0.86 -5.97 -17.40
C PHE A 200 1.07 -6.97 -16.26
N GLU A 201 1.10 -8.26 -16.55
CA GLU A 201 1.31 -9.29 -15.53
C GLU A 201 2.78 -9.45 -15.18
N SER A 202 3.04 -9.88 -13.92
CA SER A 202 4.35 -10.30 -13.45
C SER A 202 4.83 -11.57 -14.17
N GLU A 203 6.10 -11.93 -13.98
CA GLU A 203 6.64 -13.21 -14.47
C GLU A 203 6.02 -14.39 -13.73
N ILE A 204 5.84 -14.25 -12.41
CA ILE A 204 5.23 -15.30 -11.56
C ILE A 204 4.15 -14.67 -10.67
N ALA A 205 3.08 -15.43 -10.43
CA ALA A 205 2.06 -15.11 -9.44
C ALA A 205 2.10 -16.12 -8.28
N ILE A 206 2.00 -15.60 -7.06
CA ILE A 206 1.93 -16.41 -5.84
C ILE A 206 0.64 -16.09 -5.08
N SER A 207 0.03 -17.10 -4.48
CA SER A 207 -1.23 -16.93 -3.73
C SER A 207 -1.01 -16.25 -2.36
N SER A 208 0.22 -16.29 -1.82
CA SER A 208 0.56 -15.75 -0.51
C SER A 208 2.05 -15.43 -0.44
N LEU A 209 2.42 -14.41 0.34
CA LEU A 209 3.82 -14.08 0.64
C LEU A 209 4.57 -15.20 1.38
N SER A 210 3.89 -16.12 2.05
CA SER A 210 4.52 -17.28 2.69
C SER A 210 5.28 -18.17 1.70
N LYS A 211 4.92 -18.12 0.39
CA LYS A 211 5.63 -18.83 -0.68
C LYS A 211 6.95 -18.19 -1.08
N LEU A 212 7.18 -16.94 -0.72
CA LEU A 212 8.42 -16.22 -1.01
C LEU A 212 9.52 -16.62 0.01
N THR A 213 10.08 -17.80 -0.18
CA THR A 213 11.15 -18.35 0.67
C THR A 213 12.53 -18.10 0.06
N PRO A 214 13.63 -18.16 0.83
CA PRO A 214 14.98 -18.11 0.28
C PRO A 214 15.24 -19.14 -0.81
N GLN A 215 14.67 -20.35 -0.69
CA GLN A 215 14.77 -21.40 -1.72
C GLN A 215 14.05 -20.99 -3.00
N PHE A 216 12.83 -20.44 -2.89
CA PHE A 216 12.07 -19.94 -4.04
C PHE A 216 12.85 -18.85 -4.75
N ILE A 217 13.43 -17.89 -4.00
CA ILE A 217 14.20 -16.78 -4.57
C ILE A 217 15.42 -17.30 -5.34
N ARG A 218 16.19 -18.23 -4.77
CA ARG A 218 17.36 -18.84 -5.44
C ARG A 218 16.96 -19.54 -6.73
N LYS A 219 15.89 -20.35 -6.69
CA LYS A 219 15.37 -21.04 -7.89
C LYS A 219 14.91 -20.08 -8.99
N PHE A 220 14.44 -18.90 -8.63
CA PHE A 220 13.97 -17.90 -9.58
C PHE A 220 15.10 -17.00 -10.12
N GLN A 221 16.32 -17.12 -9.57
CA GLN A 221 17.52 -16.44 -10.07
C GLN A 221 18.14 -17.16 -11.27
N ASN A 222 18.08 -18.47 -11.27
CA ASN A 222 18.59 -19.35 -12.33
C ASN A 222 17.54 -19.50 -13.44
#